data_ffeef5c5ae18008162d3a975fa384008
#
_entry.id   ffeef5c5ae18008162d3a975fa384008
#
_cell.length_a   1.000
_cell.length_b   1.000
_cell.length_c   1.000
_cell.angle_alpha   90.00
_cell.angle_beta   90.00
_cell.angle_gamma   90.00
#
_symmetry.space_group_name_H-M   'P 1'
#
loop_
_entity.id
_entity.type
_entity.pdbx_description
1 polymer ?
#
loop_
_entity_poly.entity_id
_entity_poly.type
_entity_poly.pdbx_seq_one_letter_code
_entity_poly.pdbx_strand_id
1 'polypeptide(L)'
;RLYTMCGKKTTEVKEACCGDIVAVGKMEWKTGDTVCDPKNEVELPALEMPDPCYSMAISPKTKGQDDKVAGGLARLNEEDVSFTLVNNAETHQMVISGAGDIQVDVLCAKLKSRFGVETELKPARVAYREKIKGKVEAHGRHKKQSGGSGQFGDVWILSLIHI
;
A
#
# COMPACT_ATOMS: atom_id res chain seq x y z
N ARG A 1 19.52 -20.59 11.30
CA ARG A 1 20.97 -20.37 11.22
C ARG A 1 21.25 -18.91 11.43
N LEU A 2 22.36 -18.62 12.12
CA LEU A 2 22.85 -17.28 12.41
C LEU A 2 23.95 -16.89 11.42
N TYR A 3 23.93 -15.64 10.99
CA TYR A 3 24.93 -15.10 10.05
C TYR A 3 25.40 -13.74 10.53
N THR A 4 26.69 -13.48 10.40
CA THR A 4 27.23 -12.13 10.43
C THR A 4 27.35 -11.61 8.99
N MET A 5 27.09 -10.31 8.80
CA MET A 5 27.09 -9.69 7.47
C MET A 5 28.16 -8.60 7.38
N CYS A 6 28.95 -8.65 6.30
CA CYS A 6 29.88 -7.59 5.94
C CYS A 6 29.66 -7.22 4.47
N GLY A 7 28.89 -6.18 4.23
CA GLY A 7 28.39 -5.85 2.88
C GLY A 7 27.54 -6.99 2.30
N LYS A 8 27.97 -7.56 1.17
CA LYS A 8 27.31 -8.70 0.52
C LYS A 8 27.80 -10.07 1.03
N LYS A 9 28.86 -10.10 1.82
CA LYS A 9 29.41 -11.35 2.33
C LYS A 9 28.73 -11.75 3.62
N THR A 10 28.19 -12.98 3.64
CA THR A 10 27.57 -13.60 4.81
C THR A 10 28.49 -14.69 5.34
N THR A 11 28.70 -14.74 6.66
CA THR A 11 29.48 -15.77 7.33
C THR A 11 28.60 -16.44 8.39
N GLU A 12 28.45 -17.77 8.32
CA GLU A 12 27.68 -18.52 9.30
C GLU A 12 28.42 -18.54 10.66
N VAL A 13 27.67 -18.25 11.74
CA VAL A 13 28.19 -18.30 13.11
C VAL A 13 27.35 -19.25 13.95
N LYS A 14 27.97 -19.87 14.95
CA LYS A 14 27.30 -20.85 15.80
C LYS A 14 26.51 -20.19 16.92
N GLU A 15 26.99 -19.08 17.42
CA GLU A 15 26.43 -18.32 18.53
C GLU A 15 26.59 -16.83 18.31
N ALA A 16 25.74 -16.04 18.93
CA ALA A 16 25.82 -14.59 18.96
C ALA A 16 25.78 -14.14 20.42
N CYS A 17 26.66 -13.20 20.76
CA CYS A 17 26.77 -12.64 22.09
C CYS A 17 26.01 -11.32 22.22
N CYS A 18 25.83 -10.86 23.44
CA CYS A 18 25.23 -9.56 23.73
C CYS A 18 26.02 -8.43 23.05
N GLY A 19 25.32 -7.61 22.26
CA GLY A 19 25.93 -6.55 21.46
C GLY A 19 26.22 -6.91 19.99
N ASP A 20 26.12 -8.18 19.63
CA ASP A 20 26.34 -8.62 18.25
C ASP A 20 25.13 -8.27 17.35
N ILE A 21 25.43 -7.88 16.12
CA ILE A 21 24.43 -7.70 15.05
C ILE A 21 24.48 -8.91 14.11
N VAL A 22 23.43 -9.69 14.12
CA VAL A 22 23.33 -10.93 13.33
C VAL A 22 22.10 -10.95 12.44
N ALA A 23 22.19 -11.71 11.35
CA ALA A 23 21.05 -12.00 10.49
C ALA A 23 20.57 -13.43 10.71
N VAL A 24 19.25 -13.62 10.74
CA VAL A 24 18.60 -14.91 10.86
C VAL A 24 17.72 -15.14 9.64
N GLY A 25 17.99 -16.19 8.90
CA GLY A 25 17.19 -16.50 7.71
C GLY A 25 15.96 -17.35 8.02
N LYS A 26 14.91 -17.24 7.20
CA LYS A 26 13.67 -18.03 7.25
C LYS A 26 12.84 -17.84 8.52
N MET A 27 12.82 -16.63 9.07
CA MET A 27 11.95 -16.24 10.19
C MET A 27 10.95 -15.18 9.68
N GLU A 28 9.74 -15.23 10.20
CA GLU A 28 8.66 -14.28 9.88
C GLU A 28 8.62 -13.13 10.91
N TRP A 29 9.77 -12.52 11.18
CA TRP A 29 9.87 -11.38 12.08
C TRP A 29 9.60 -10.07 11.35
N LYS A 30 8.99 -9.16 12.07
CA LYS A 30 8.75 -7.80 11.59
C LYS A 30 9.76 -6.84 12.23
N THR A 31 9.97 -5.71 11.58
CA THR A 31 10.78 -4.63 12.16
C THR A 31 10.14 -4.13 13.46
N GLY A 32 10.90 -4.16 14.55
CA GLY A 32 10.45 -3.80 15.89
C GLY A 32 10.10 -4.99 16.79
N ASP A 33 10.01 -6.22 16.25
CA ASP A 33 9.77 -7.40 17.07
C ASP A 33 10.94 -7.65 18.03
N THR A 34 10.63 -8.05 19.26
CA THR A 34 11.61 -8.42 20.26
C THR A 34 11.77 -9.94 20.31
N VAL A 35 13.01 -10.40 20.26
CA VAL A 35 13.37 -11.81 20.40
C VAL A 35 13.94 -12.04 21.79
N CYS A 36 13.31 -12.91 22.59
CA CYS A 36 13.73 -13.17 23.96
C CYS A 36 13.73 -14.68 24.30
N ASP A 37 14.25 -15.04 25.46
CA ASP A 37 14.16 -16.40 26.00
C ASP A 37 12.69 -16.69 26.38
N PRO A 38 12.12 -17.85 26.00
CA PRO A 38 10.77 -18.27 26.41
C PRO A 38 10.55 -18.35 27.92
N LYS A 39 11.62 -18.48 28.69
CA LYS A 39 11.56 -18.51 30.15
C LYS A 39 11.60 -17.14 30.80
N ASN A 40 12.02 -16.13 30.05
CA ASN A 40 12.12 -14.77 30.55
C ASN A 40 11.66 -13.83 29.43
N GLU A 41 10.35 -13.70 29.32
CA GLU A 41 9.72 -12.87 28.28
C GLU A 41 9.95 -11.39 28.60
N VAL A 42 10.64 -10.70 27.71
CA VAL A 42 10.87 -9.26 27.76
C VAL A 42 10.46 -8.67 26.43
N GLU A 43 9.53 -7.73 26.44
CA GLU A 43 9.12 -6.98 25.28
C GLU A 43 9.69 -5.56 25.36
N LEU A 44 10.46 -5.17 24.36
CA LEU A 44 10.98 -3.80 24.24
C LEU A 44 9.93 -2.92 23.56
N PRO A 45 9.85 -1.62 23.91
CA PRO A 45 8.92 -0.70 23.24
C PRO A 45 9.23 -0.61 21.76
N ALA A 46 8.17 -0.65 20.94
CA ALA A 46 8.28 -0.49 19.49
C ALA A 46 8.80 0.90 19.14
N LEU A 47 9.48 1.00 17.97
CA LEU A 47 9.90 2.29 17.45
C LEU A 47 8.68 3.08 16.96
N GLU A 48 8.49 4.28 17.50
CA GLU A 48 7.49 5.21 17.01
C GLU A 48 7.98 5.86 15.71
N MET A 49 7.29 5.56 14.61
CA MET A 49 7.57 6.18 13.32
C MET A 49 6.69 7.42 13.14
N PRO A 50 7.21 8.51 12.54
CA PRO A 50 6.40 9.67 12.23
C PRO A 50 5.33 9.32 11.20
N ASP A 51 4.15 9.91 11.33
CA ASP A 51 3.07 9.74 10.38
C ASP A 51 3.46 10.23 8.98
N PRO A 52 3.15 9.47 7.93
CA PRO A 52 3.45 9.89 6.58
C PRO A 52 2.58 11.08 6.17
N CYS A 53 3.21 12.15 5.69
CA CYS A 53 2.52 13.40 5.33
C CYS A 53 2.48 13.67 3.81
N TYR A 54 3.13 12.86 2.99
CA TYR A 54 3.14 13.00 1.54
C TYR A 54 2.60 11.75 0.86
N SER A 55 1.51 11.89 0.09
CA SER A 55 0.80 10.76 -0.53
C SER A 55 0.68 10.92 -2.03
N MET A 56 1.06 9.89 -2.78
CA MET A 56 0.93 9.83 -4.23
C MET A 56 0.32 8.50 -4.67
N ALA A 57 -0.47 8.56 -5.74
CA ALA A 57 -0.92 7.35 -6.42
C ALA A 57 0.22 6.82 -7.30
N ILE A 58 0.53 5.53 -7.16
CA ILE A 58 1.57 4.85 -7.93
C ILE A 58 0.94 3.86 -8.90
N SER A 59 1.42 3.86 -10.12
CA SER A 59 1.00 2.92 -11.16
C SER A 59 2.19 2.45 -11.99
N PRO A 60 2.18 1.22 -12.53
CA PRO A 60 3.21 0.79 -13.45
C PRO A 60 3.10 1.54 -14.77
N LYS A 61 4.22 1.87 -15.41
CA LYS A 61 4.24 2.41 -16.78
C LYS A 61 3.76 1.39 -17.80
N THR A 62 4.04 0.12 -17.57
CA THR A 62 3.62 -0.99 -18.43
C THR A 62 2.38 -1.66 -17.85
N LYS A 63 1.30 -1.71 -18.62
CA LYS A 63 0.04 -2.36 -18.23
C LYS A 63 0.26 -3.82 -17.81
N GLY A 64 -0.43 -4.26 -16.75
CA GLY A 64 -0.37 -5.63 -16.25
C GLY A 64 0.81 -5.94 -15.32
N GLN A 65 1.53 -4.92 -14.87
CA GLN A 65 2.59 -5.10 -13.86
C GLN A 65 2.18 -4.64 -12.45
N ASP A 66 0.88 -4.45 -12.21
CA ASP A 66 0.34 -3.98 -10.93
C ASP A 66 0.73 -4.90 -9.77
N ASP A 67 0.63 -6.22 -9.98
CA ASP A 67 1.03 -7.22 -8.96
C ASP A 67 2.52 -7.17 -8.63
N LYS A 68 3.37 -6.87 -9.62
CA LYS A 68 4.81 -6.70 -9.38
C LYS A 68 5.12 -5.44 -8.59
N VAL A 69 4.39 -4.35 -8.85
CA VAL A 69 4.51 -3.11 -8.06
C VAL A 69 4.07 -3.36 -6.63
N ALA A 70 2.89 -3.97 -6.44
CA ALA A 70 2.36 -4.30 -5.12
C ALA A 70 3.29 -5.22 -4.32
N GLY A 71 3.73 -6.32 -4.93
CA GLY A 71 4.65 -7.27 -4.30
C GLY A 71 6.04 -6.67 -4.02
N GLY A 72 6.54 -5.79 -4.91
CA GLY A 72 7.79 -5.08 -4.70
C GLY A 72 7.70 -4.09 -3.54
N LEU A 73 6.62 -3.30 -3.47
CA LEU A 73 6.39 -2.36 -2.37
C LEU A 73 6.15 -3.07 -1.03
N ALA A 74 5.43 -4.19 -1.02
CA ALA A 74 5.24 -4.98 0.19
C ALA A 74 6.60 -5.44 0.78
N ARG A 75 7.51 -5.93 -0.07
CA ARG A 75 8.85 -6.31 0.38
C ARG A 75 9.71 -5.13 0.83
N LEU A 76 9.56 -3.96 0.19
CA LEU A 76 10.24 -2.75 0.64
C LEU A 76 9.69 -2.26 1.98
N ASN A 77 8.39 -2.46 2.23
CA ASN A 77 7.75 -2.10 3.51
C ASN A 77 8.18 -3.01 4.67
N GLU A 78 8.56 -4.26 4.40
CA GLU A 78 9.20 -5.13 5.40
C GLU A 78 10.58 -4.58 5.84
N GLU A 79 11.31 -3.91 4.92
CA GLU A 79 12.62 -3.31 5.22
C GLU A 79 12.49 -1.91 5.85
N ASP A 80 11.45 -1.17 5.49
CA ASP A 80 11.24 0.23 5.88
C ASP A 80 9.77 0.46 6.24
N VAL A 81 9.48 0.51 7.52
CA VAL A 81 8.12 0.72 8.06
C VAL A 81 7.70 2.20 8.10
N SER A 82 8.56 3.13 7.64
CA SER A 82 8.28 4.56 7.67
C SER A 82 7.37 5.05 6.55
N PHE A 83 6.99 4.19 5.60
CA PHE A 83 6.00 4.49 4.59
C PHE A 83 4.83 3.51 4.65
N THR A 84 3.68 3.92 4.15
CA THR A 84 2.48 3.07 4.08
C THR A 84 2.03 2.86 2.64
N LEU A 85 1.39 1.72 2.39
CA LEU A 85 0.82 1.36 1.12
C LEU A 85 -0.66 1.02 1.30
N VAL A 86 -1.54 1.73 0.61
CA VAL A 86 -3.00 1.52 0.69
C VAL A 86 -3.56 1.33 -0.71
N ASN A 87 -4.29 0.25 -0.93
CA ASN A 87 -5.09 0.10 -2.14
C ASN A 87 -6.48 0.68 -1.88
N ASN A 88 -6.74 1.87 -2.45
CA ASN A 88 -8.01 2.55 -2.28
C ASN A 88 -9.05 1.98 -3.25
N ALA A 89 -10.01 1.22 -2.72
CA ALA A 89 -11.06 0.57 -3.49
C ALA A 89 -12.05 1.56 -4.13
N GLU A 90 -12.25 2.75 -3.54
CA GLU A 90 -13.18 3.76 -4.07
C GLU A 90 -12.58 4.48 -5.29
N THR A 91 -11.30 4.80 -5.25
CA THR A 91 -10.62 5.49 -6.36
C THR A 91 -9.91 4.54 -7.33
N HIS A 92 -9.86 3.25 -6.99
CA HIS A 92 -9.11 2.22 -7.73
C HIS A 92 -7.65 2.63 -7.96
N GLN A 93 -7.04 3.19 -6.92
CA GLN A 93 -5.64 3.61 -6.96
C GLN A 93 -4.86 2.97 -5.83
N MET A 94 -3.64 2.55 -6.13
CA MET A 94 -2.64 2.21 -5.14
C MET A 94 -1.96 3.51 -4.70
N VAL A 95 -2.06 3.83 -3.42
CA VAL A 95 -1.51 5.05 -2.83
C VAL A 95 -0.35 4.70 -1.92
N ILE A 96 0.79 5.33 -2.17
CA ILE A 96 1.98 5.26 -1.33
C ILE A 96 2.08 6.56 -0.54
N SER A 97 2.30 6.46 0.77
CA SER A 97 2.44 7.61 1.65
C SER A 97 3.74 7.51 2.45
N GLY A 98 4.52 8.56 2.43
CA GLY A 98 5.80 8.65 3.11
C GLY A 98 6.03 10.02 3.73
N ALA A 99 7.22 10.23 4.31
CA ALA A 99 7.60 11.49 4.95
C ALA A 99 7.76 12.64 3.96
N GLY A 100 8.05 12.36 2.69
CA GLY A 100 8.24 13.38 1.66
C GLY A 100 8.41 12.81 0.25
N ASP A 101 8.54 13.70 -0.71
CA ASP A 101 8.72 13.40 -2.14
C ASP A 101 9.98 12.57 -2.41
N ILE A 102 11.11 12.94 -1.80
CA ILE A 102 12.39 12.23 -1.95
C ILE A 102 12.26 10.77 -1.53
N GLN A 103 11.56 10.48 -0.43
CA GLN A 103 11.37 9.09 0.00
C GLN A 103 10.60 8.29 -1.05
N VAL A 104 9.52 8.85 -1.58
CA VAL A 104 8.69 8.20 -2.61
C VAL A 104 9.50 7.98 -3.89
N ASP A 105 10.31 8.94 -4.31
CA ASP A 105 11.20 8.81 -5.46
C ASP A 105 12.25 7.71 -5.25
N VAL A 106 12.83 7.62 -4.06
CA VAL A 106 13.79 6.54 -3.70
C VAL A 106 13.10 5.17 -3.76
N LEU A 107 11.87 5.06 -3.29
CA LEU A 107 11.09 3.80 -3.38
C LEU A 107 10.83 3.41 -4.85
N CYS A 108 10.49 4.37 -5.71
CA CYS A 108 10.36 4.13 -7.16
C CYS A 108 11.69 3.69 -7.79
N ALA A 109 12.80 4.31 -7.40
CA ALA A 109 14.14 3.91 -7.87
C ALA A 109 14.52 2.50 -7.40
N LYS A 110 14.18 2.13 -6.15
CA LYS A 110 14.37 0.77 -5.63
C LYS A 110 13.49 -0.26 -6.38
N LEU A 111 12.24 0.08 -6.71
CA LEU A 111 11.37 -0.78 -7.52
C LEU A 111 11.98 -1.05 -8.89
N LYS A 112 12.51 -0.02 -9.55
CA LYS A 112 13.18 -0.17 -10.83
C LYS A 112 14.45 -1.01 -10.74
N SER A 113 15.33 -0.74 -9.76
CA SER A 113 16.64 -1.40 -9.65
C SER A 113 16.57 -2.83 -9.15
N ARG A 114 15.66 -3.15 -8.22
CA ARG A 114 15.55 -4.48 -7.59
C ARG A 114 14.54 -5.39 -8.26
N PHE A 115 13.40 -4.82 -8.71
CA PHE A 115 12.27 -5.58 -9.23
C PHE A 115 12.06 -5.38 -10.74
N GLY A 116 12.82 -4.47 -11.37
CA GLY A 116 12.75 -4.22 -12.81
C GLY A 116 11.42 -3.61 -13.26
N VAL A 117 10.72 -2.88 -12.39
CA VAL A 117 9.43 -2.26 -12.69
C VAL A 117 9.56 -0.74 -12.69
N GLU A 118 9.22 -0.12 -13.82
CA GLU A 118 9.10 1.33 -13.91
C GLU A 118 7.71 1.78 -13.51
N THR A 119 7.66 2.78 -12.65
CA THR A 119 6.43 3.34 -12.10
C THR A 119 6.22 4.78 -12.50
N GLU A 120 4.98 5.22 -12.46
CA GLU A 120 4.54 6.60 -12.65
C GLU A 120 3.80 7.04 -11.38
N LEU A 121 4.11 8.24 -10.90
CA LEU A 121 3.46 8.87 -9.77
C LEU A 121 2.45 9.90 -10.26
N LYS A 122 1.26 9.92 -9.65
CA LYS A 122 0.20 10.90 -9.92
C LYS A 122 -0.38 11.37 -8.59
N PRO A 123 -0.96 12.58 -8.53
CA PRO A 123 -1.72 13.00 -7.35
C PRO A 123 -2.81 11.98 -7.03
N ALA A 124 -2.94 11.61 -5.76
CA ALA A 124 -4.00 10.72 -5.30
C ALA A 124 -5.36 11.39 -5.47
N ARG A 125 -6.34 10.64 -5.98
CA ARG A 125 -7.72 11.14 -6.11
C ARG A 125 -8.40 11.15 -4.75
N VAL A 126 -9.17 12.19 -4.48
CA VAL A 126 -10.01 12.28 -3.30
C VAL A 126 -11.35 11.61 -3.61
N ALA A 127 -11.76 10.66 -2.78
CA ALA A 127 -13.08 10.04 -2.88
C ALA A 127 -14.12 11.00 -2.32
N TYR A 128 -14.78 11.74 -3.20
CA TYR A 128 -15.90 12.61 -2.81
C TYR A 128 -17.16 11.79 -2.67
N ARG A 129 -17.93 12.08 -1.63
CA ARG A 129 -19.27 11.52 -1.41
C ARG A 129 -20.31 12.62 -1.46
N GLU A 130 -21.38 12.36 -2.18
CA GLU A 130 -22.52 13.26 -2.26
C GLU A 130 -23.50 12.97 -1.12
N LYS A 131 -24.10 14.04 -0.58
CA LYS A 131 -25.17 13.96 0.40
C LYS A 131 -26.34 14.81 -0.05
N ILE A 132 -27.52 14.20 -0.14
CA ILE A 132 -28.76 14.90 -0.44
C ILE A 132 -29.21 15.64 0.83
N LYS A 133 -29.49 16.95 0.70
CA LYS A 133 -29.92 17.81 1.82
C LYS A 133 -31.43 17.97 1.95
N GLY A 134 -32.21 17.44 1.01
CA GLY A 134 -33.66 17.60 0.98
C GLY A 134 -34.34 16.40 0.31
N LYS A 135 -35.68 16.34 0.45
CA LYS A 135 -36.54 15.39 -0.26
C LYS A 135 -36.63 15.83 -1.72
N VAL A 136 -36.30 14.98 -2.66
CA VAL A 136 -36.33 15.28 -4.09
C VAL A 136 -36.96 14.13 -4.87
N GLU A 137 -37.86 14.46 -5.78
CA GLU A 137 -38.41 13.54 -6.78
C GLU A 137 -37.71 13.77 -8.13
N ALA A 138 -37.29 12.72 -8.77
CA ALA A 138 -36.71 12.77 -10.11
C ALA A 138 -37.30 11.68 -11.00
N HIS A 139 -37.63 12.05 -12.22
CA HIS A 139 -38.07 11.14 -13.27
C HIS A 139 -36.98 10.97 -14.32
N GLY A 140 -36.50 9.74 -14.49
CA GLY A 140 -35.54 9.37 -15.51
C GLY A 140 -36.16 8.46 -16.57
N ARG A 141 -36.17 8.90 -17.83
CA ARG A 141 -36.68 8.11 -18.95
C ARG A 141 -35.56 7.87 -19.97
N HIS A 142 -35.25 6.61 -20.22
CA HIS A 142 -34.31 6.19 -21.26
C HIS A 142 -35.06 5.52 -22.38
N LYS A 143 -35.01 6.11 -23.58
CA LYS A 143 -35.55 5.52 -24.80
C LYS A 143 -34.50 5.60 -25.90
N LYS A 144 -33.96 4.46 -26.27
CA LYS A 144 -32.99 4.39 -27.38
C LYS A 144 -33.42 3.29 -28.35
N GLN A 145 -33.65 3.67 -29.61
CA GLN A 145 -34.01 2.76 -30.68
C GLN A 145 -33.05 3.00 -31.87
N SER A 146 -32.14 2.07 -32.06
CA SER A 146 -31.19 2.10 -33.18
C SER A 146 -31.17 0.72 -33.84
N GLY A 147 -32.21 0.40 -34.65
CA GLY A 147 -32.34 -0.86 -35.38
C GLY A 147 -32.75 -2.06 -34.48
N GLY A 148 -33.70 -2.85 -34.91
CA GLY A 148 -34.12 -4.11 -34.25
C GLY A 148 -34.78 -3.93 -32.86
N SER A 149 -34.12 -4.36 -31.81
CA SER A 149 -34.63 -4.26 -30.43
C SER A 149 -34.24 -2.93 -29.79
N GLY A 150 -35.27 -2.18 -29.32
CA GLY A 150 -35.09 -0.90 -28.60
C GLY A 150 -34.79 -1.12 -27.10
N GLN A 151 -34.08 -0.17 -26.51
CA GLN A 151 -33.90 -0.08 -25.07
C GLN A 151 -34.90 0.92 -24.49
N PHE A 152 -35.64 0.51 -23.48
CA PHE A 152 -36.61 1.35 -22.78
C PHE A 152 -36.46 1.18 -21.27
N GLY A 153 -36.40 2.28 -20.55
CA GLY A 153 -36.44 2.33 -19.10
C GLY A 153 -37.14 3.62 -18.65
N ASP A 154 -38.06 3.51 -17.72
CA ASP A 154 -38.79 4.64 -17.13
C ASP A 154 -38.78 4.45 -15.62
N VAL A 155 -38.15 5.37 -14.88
CA VAL A 155 -37.94 5.25 -13.45
C VAL A 155 -38.28 6.56 -12.75
N TRP A 156 -39.12 6.47 -11.76
CA TRP A 156 -39.39 7.53 -10.79
C TRP A 156 -38.63 7.24 -9.52
N ILE A 157 -37.80 8.19 -9.09
CA ILE A 157 -36.98 8.07 -7.89
C ILE A 157 -37.43 9.14 -6.90
N LEU A 158 -37.83 8.70 -5.71
CA LEU A 158 -38.04 9.55 -4.55
C LEU A 158 -36.84 9.36 -3.61
N SER A 159 -36.00 10.38 -3.51
CA SER A 159 -34.88 10.35 -2.58
C SER A 159 -35.29 11.00 -1.26
N LEU A 160 -35.12 10.23 -0.18
CA LEU A 160 -35.36 10.65 1.19
C LEU A 160 -34.03 10.79 1.91
N ILE A 161 -33.92 11.81 2.77
CA ILE A 161 -32.82 11.88 3.72
C ILE A 161 -33.01 10.75 4.72
N HIS A 162 -32.13 9.78 4.72
CA HIS A 162 -32.03 8.85 5.84
C HIS A 162 -31.23 9.55 6.94
N ILE A 163 -31.88 9.72 8.05
CA ILE A 163 -31.31 10.21 9.30
C ILE A 163 -30.60 9.04 9.99
#